data_de149040f3c227b12f6094ff33bcc835
#
_entry.id   de149040f3c227b12f6094ff33bcc835
#
_cell.length_a   1.000
_cell.length_b   1.000
_cell.length_c   1.000
_cell.angle_alpha   90.00
_cell.angle_beta   90.00
_cell.angle_gamma   90.00
#
_symmetry.space_group_name_H-M   'P 1'
#
loop_
_entity.id
_entity.type
_entity.pdbx_description
1 polymer ?
#
loop_
_entity_poly.entity_id
_entity_poly.type
_entity_poly.pdbx_seq_one_letter_code
_entity_poly.pdbx_strand_id
1 'polypeptide(L)'
;MRKLRLLTVLAVVVGGLLTLSSGATAVPPAAGEATSTFDYTKNLHPLGHSFSPNTPNLPGQDFTANSDLAFWGDNAFQGHYEGFRVVDISSPAKPKEISVTECFGNQGDVAVWDDVLIRSWNSPATGTGSSQLECDGEPVAPGFEGVHIFDISDPTDPQVLGSLQLPCGSHTATAVPDLENNRLIVYNQTSGGPCPFITIFEVPLDDPGSASILRQEPLTDADACHDSSVILGDVMKLACASHDHANVFSIGGEDGGSLEDPEFLYTVAEPGVGVGGNWHSAAFTWDGEVLILGWEPGGGSAPECEATDPDVKKSYFFYDADDGSKIGQFVLPRPQTAAENCTIHNYNVVPTDKGYVLVAGNYQAGISVVDFTDPANAEEIAFADPAPLVPTQLGGDWSTYWYNGRIYESDITRGLTIWELSDKAVAGAKKFDHLNPQTMETSFELKN
;
A
#
# COMPACT_ATOMS: atom_id res chain seq x y z
N MET A 1 -62.30 -54.89 -43.91
CA MET A 1 -61.06 -55.53 -43.44
C MET A 1 -59.96 -54.51 -43.49
N ARG A 2 -59.69 -53.80 -42.39
CA ARG A 2 -58.56 -52.86 -42.20
C ARG A 2 -57.70 -53.36 -41.11
N LYS A 3 -56.46 -53.65 -41.48
CA LYS A 3 -55.39 -54.10 -40.53
C LYS A 3 -54.83 -52.95 -39.70
N LEU A 4 -55.00 -53.03 -38.41
CA LEU A 4 -54.42 -52.11 -37.44
C LEU A 4 -52.94 -52.47 -37.27
N ARG A 5 -52.01 -51.54 -37.51
CA ARG A 5 -50.59 -51.68 -37.17
C ARG A 5 -50.32 -51.05 -35.81
N LEU A 6 -49.85 -51.84 -34.87
CA LEU A 6 -49.38 -51.39 -33.58
C LEU A 6 -47.98 -50.81 -33.78
N LEU A 7 -47.76 -49.55 -33.42
CA LEU A 7 -46.40 -48.97 -33.32
C LEU A 7 -45.97 -49.05 -31.85
N THR A 8 -44.93 -49.84 -31.62
CA THR A 8 -44.27 -49.90 -30.36
C THR A 8 -43.28 -48.72 -30.25
N VAL A 9 -43.50 -47.80 -29.32
CA VAL A 9 -42.57 -46.72 -29.01
C VAL A 9 -41.59 -47.21 -27.97
N LEU A 10 -40.34 -47.30 -28.32
CA LEU A 10 -39.24 -47.62 -27.44
C LEU A 10 -38.77 -46.34 -26.75
N ALA A 11 -39.04 -46.16 -25.48
CA ALA A 11 -38.53 -45.06 -24.66
C ALA A 11 -37.09 -45.37 -24.26
N VAL A 12 -36.14 -44.63 -24.80
CA VAL A 12 -34.74 -44.65 -24.39
C VAL A 12 -34.61 -43.67 -23.22
N VAL A 13 -34.46 -44.20 -22.00
CA VAL A 13 -34.09 -43.40 -20.81
C VAL A 13 -32.59 -43.15 -20.89
N VAL A 14 -32.17 -41.96 -21.27
CA VAL A 14 -30.77 -41.48 -21.13
C VAL A 14 -30.61 -41.03 -19.72
N GLY A 15 -30.03 -41.90 -18.90
CA GLY A 15 -29.55 -41.55 -17.55
C GLY A 15 -28.31 -40.64 -17.66
N GLY A 16 -28.53 -39.32 -17.50
CA GLY A 16 -27.43 -38.37 -17.34
C GLY A 16 -26.75 -38.59 -15.97
N LEU A 17 -25.56 -39.14 -15.96
CA LEU A 17 -24.67 -39.02 -14.82
C LEU A 17 -24.26 -37.55 -14.70
N LEU A 18 -24.85 -36.84 -13.74
CA LEU A 18 -24.30 -35.60 -13.20
C LEU A 18 -23.02 -35.95 -12.45
N THR A 19 -21.88 -35.84 -13.10
CA THR A 19 -20.60 -35.77 -12.40
C THR A 19 -20.54 -34.41 -11.71
N LEU A 20 -20.85 -34.38 -10.41
CA LEU A 20 -20.43 -33.30 -9.56
C LEU A 20 -18.90 -33.27 -9.58
N SER A 21 -18.32 -32.41 -10.38
CA SER A 21 -16.94 -32.01 -10.21
C SER A 21 -16.88 -31.27 -8.86
N SER A 22 -16.43 -31.98 -7.81
CA SER A 22 -15.91 -31.32 -6.63
C SER A 22 -14.73 -30.48 -7.13
N GLY A 23 -14.94 -29.16 -7.24
CA GLY A 23 -13.84 -28.22 -7.40
C GLY A 23 -12.90 -28.47 -6.22
N ALA A 24 -11.77 -29.08 -6.47
CA ALA A 24 -10.69 -29.10 -5.51
C ALA A 24 -10.29 -27.63 -5.36
N THR A 25 -10.61 -27.00 -4.23
CA THR A 25 -10.01 -25.75 -3.84
C THR A 25 -8.50 -26.00 -3.84
N ALA A 26 -7.79 -25.32 -4.74
CA ALA A 26 -6.33 -25.42 -4.77
C ALA A 26 -5.83 -25.01 -3.38
N VAL A 27 -5.02 -25.84 -2.76
CA VAL A 27 -4.37 -25.49 -1.50
C VAL A 27 -3.39 -24.37 -1.84
N PRO A 28 -3.42 -23.21 -1.15
CA PRO A 28 -2.47 -22.13 -1.41
C PRO A 28 -1.04 -22.63 -1.30
N PRO A 29 -0.11 -22.15 -2.15
CA PRO A 29 1.28 -22.56 -2.08
C PRO A 29 1.89 -22.18 -0.73
N ALA A 30 2.79 -23.02 -0.20
CA ALA A 30 3.60 -22.66 0.95
C ALA A 30 4.58 -21.54 0.57
N ALA A 31 5.04 -20.74 1.54
CA ALA A 31 5.94 -19.61 1.27
C ALA A 31 7.15 -19.99 0.38
N GLY A 32 7.83 -21.10 0.68
CA GLY A 32 8.95 -21.58 -0.13
C GLY A 32 8.59 -22.02 -1.54
N GLU A 33 7.32 -22.34 -1.84
CA GLU A 33 6.82 -22.59 -3.19
C GLU A 33 6.50 -21.30 -3.92
N ALA A 34 5.84 -20.35 -3.24
CA ALA A 34 5.50 -19.03 -3.76
C ALA A 34 6.75 -18.21 -4.14
N THR A 35 7.84 -18.38 -3.39
CA THR A 35 9.13 -17.68 -3.61
C THR A 35 10.19 -18.55 -4.27
N SER A 36 9.82 -19.68 -4.86
CA SER A 36 10.79 -20.65 -5.44
C SER A 36 11.60 -20.09 -6.61
N THR A 37 11.16 -19.00 -7.21
CA THR A 37 11.85 -18.31 -8.32
C THR A 37 12.58 -17.04 -7.88
N PHE A 38 12.57 -16.71 -6.58
CA PHE A 38 13.24 -15.53 -6.06
C PHE A 38 14.74 -15.80 -5.85
N ASP A 39 15.55 -14.82 -6.20
CA ASP A 39 16.91 -14.71 -5.68
C ASP A 39 16.88 -13.87 -4.40
N TYR A 40 17.47 -14.33 -3.32
CA TYR A 40 17.47 -13.60 -2.04
C TYR A 40 18.72 -13.89 -1.20
N THR A 41 19.04 -12.92 -0.35
CA THR A 41 20.19 -13.03 0.55
C THR A 41 19.97 -14.08 1.63
N LYS A 42 21.09 -14.64 2.15
CA LYS A 42 21.05 -15.73 3.15
C LYS A 42 20.45 -15.34 4.51
N ASN A 43 20.35 -14.05 4.80
CA ASN A 43 19.76 -13.50 6.02
C ASN A 43 18.28 -13.12 5.89
N LEU A 44 17.69 -13.27 4.68
CA LEU A 44 16.27 -13.00 4.42
C LEU A 44 15.60 -14.30 3.95
N HIS A 45 14.59 -14.79 4.67
CA HIS A 45 13.94 -16.07 4.39
C HIS A 45 12.43 -15.94 4.29
N PRO A 46 11.78 -16.55 3.28
CA PRO A 46 10.32 -16.62 3.22
C PRO A 46 9.81 -17.49 4.38
N LEU A 47 8.86 -16.95 5.17
CA LEU A 47 8.32 -17.58 6.35
C LEU A 47 6.90 -18.10 6.11
N GLY A 48 6.02 -17.26 5.57
CA GLY A 48 4.63 -17.57 5.29
C GLY A 48 4.11 -16.89 4.04
N HIS A 49 3.04 -17.43 3.47
CA HIS A 49 2.41 -16.85 2.30
C HIS A 49 0.89 -17.03 2.36
N SER A 50 0.16 -15.97 2.02
CA SER A 50 -1.28 -15.97 1.82
C SER A 50 -1.57 -15.55 0.38
N PHE A 51 -1.92 -16.53 -0.45
CA PHE A 51 -2.29 -16.28 -1.84
C PHE A 51 -3.57 -15.44 -1.90
N SER A 52 -3.62 -14.45 -2.78
CA SER A 52 -4.85 -13.73 -3.06
C SER A 52 -5.64 -14.43 -4.15
N PRO A 53 -6.89 -14.85 -3.90
CA PRO A 53 -7.70 -15.49 -4.93
C PRO A 53 -8.05 -14.55 -6.09
N ASN A 54 -7.92 -13.24 -5.88
CA ASN A 54 -8.20 -12.21 -6.87
C ASN A 54 -7.01 -11.93 -7.81
N THR A 55 -5.89 -12.64 -7.65
CA THR A 55 -4.72 -12.45 -8.50
C THR A 55 -4.96 -13.00 -9.90
N PRO A 56 -4.82 -12.22 -10.98
CA PRO A 56 -5.03 -12.71 -12.33
C PRO A 56 -3.94 -13.73 -12.71
N ASN A 57 -4.36 -14.92 -13.06
CA ASN A 57 -3.46 -15.99 -13.50
C ASN A 57 -3.28 -16.04 -15.02
N LEU A 58 -3.94 -15.16 -15.79
CA LEU A 58 -3.96 -15.28 -17.26
C LEU A 58 -3.92 -13.92 -17.96
N PRO A 59 -3.20 -13.79 -19.07
CA PRO A 59 -3.20 -12.61 -19.92
C PRO A 59 -4.61 -12.29 -20.44
N GLY A 60 -5.08 -11.08 -20.24
CA GLY A 60 -6.35 -10.56 -20.81
C GLY A 60 -7.58 -10.75 -19.93
N GLN A 61 -7.45 -11.13 -18.67
CA GLN A 61 -8.51 -11.00 -17.67
C GLN A 61 -8.49 -9.60 -17.04
N ASP A 62 -9.63 -9.13 -16.55
CA ASP A 62 -9.71 -7.91 -15.77
C ASP A 62 -8.78 -8.04 -14.57
N PHE A 63 -7.90 -7.06 -14.43
CA PHE A 63 -6.74 -7.16 -13.58
C PHE A 63 -7.09 -6.69 -12.17
N THR A 64 -7.20 -7.62 -11.24
CA THR A 64 -7.26 -7.32 -9.80
C THR A 64 -5.85 -7.33 -9.26
N ALA A 65 -5.35 -6.15 -8.91
CA ALA A 65 -4.04 -5.98 -8.30
C ALA A 65 -4.16 -5.84 -6.80
N ASN A 66 -3.31 -6.52 -6.04
CA ASN A 66 -3.14 -6.20 -4.63
C ASN A 66 -2.40 -4.85 -4.52
N SER A 67 -2.70 -4.11 -3.47
CA SER A 67 -2.11 -2.81 -3.21
C SER A 67 -1.50 -2.75 -1.80
N ASP A 68 -1.80 -1.73 -1.03
CA ASP A 68 -1.11 -1.42 0.20
C ASP A 68 -1.51 -2.27 1.40
N LEU A 69 -0.80 -2.09 2.51
CA LEU A 69 -0.97 -2.81 3.77
C LEU A 69 -1.13 -1.85 4.94
N ALA A 70 -2.03 -2.19 5.85
CA ALA A 70 -2.10 -1.64 7.19
C ALA A 70 -2.19 -2.79 8.21
N PHE A 71 -1.86 -2.51 9.48
CA PHE A 71 -1.79 -3.53 10.52
C PHE A 71 -2.50 -3.09 11.79
N TRP A 72 -3.30 -3.99 12.37
CA TRP A 72 -3.87 -3.83 13.70
C TRP A 72 -3.80 -5.15 14.47
N GLY A 73 -3.04 -5.19 15.55
CA GLY A 73 -2.77 -6.41 16.31
C GLY A 73 -2.18 -7.52 15.45
N ASP A 74 -2.88 -8.64 15.42
CA ASP A 74 -2.51 -9.81 14.62
C ASP A 74 -3.20 -9.86 13.24
N ASN A 75 -3.71 -8.75 12.74
CA ASN A 75 -4.34 -8.64 11.43
C ASN A 75 -3.52 -7.76 10.49
N ALA A 76 -3.33 -8.22 9.25
CA ALA A 76 -2.89 -7.42 8.12
C ALA A 76 -4.10 -7.13 7.22
N PHE A 77 -4.33 -5.87 6.93
CA PHE A 77 -5.35 -5.40 5.99
C PHE A 77 -4.65 -5.10 4.67
N GLN A 78 -4.99 -5.87 3.65
CA GLN A 78 -4.41 -5.71 2.31
C GLN A 78 -5.44 -5.16 1.35
N GLY A 79 -5.18 -3.96 0.84
CA GLY A 79 -5.96 -3.37 -0.23
C GLY A 79 -5.80 -4.12 -1.55
N HIS A 80 -6.79 -3.99 -2.40
CA HIS A 80 -6.73 -4.40 -3.80
C HIS A 80 -7.73 -3.59 -4.64
N TYR A 81 -7.59 -3.62 -5.95
CA TYR A 81 -8.36 -2.77 -6.87
C TYR A 81 -9.88 -2.96 -6.75
N GLU A 82 -10.35 -4.12 -6.29
CA GLU A 82 -11.76 -4.44 -6.14
C GLU A 82 -12.25 -4.43 -4.68
N GLY A 83 -11.40 -4.02 -3.72
CA GLY A 83 -11.76 -3.98 -2.31
C GLY A 83 -10.55 -4.09 -1.38
N PHE A 84 -10.70 -4.91 -0.34
CA PHE A 84 -9.62 -5.27 0.57
C PHE A 84 -9.88 -6.64 1.19
N ARG A 85 -8.84 -7.22 1.76
CA ARG A 85 -8.95 -8.45 2.54
C ARG A 85 -8.28 -8.32 3.89
N VAL A 86 -8.71 -9.14 4.84
CA VAL A 86 -8.09 -9.25 6.15
C VAL A 86 -7.38 -10.60 6.25
N VAL A 87 -6.13 -10.56 6.68
CA VAL A 87 -5.28 -11.74 6.85
C VAL A 87 -4.85 -11.84 8.31
N ASP A 88 -5.24 -12.93 8.99
CA ASP A 88 -4.72 -13.28 10.31
C ASP A 88 -3.24 -13.67 10.19
N ILE A 89 -2.37 -12.88 10.84
CA ILE A 89 -0.92 -13.02 10.89
C ILE A 89 -0.41 -13.42 12.28
N SER A 90 -1.30 -13.84 13.19
CA SER A 90 -0.94 -14.34 14.53
C SER A 90 0.07 -15.49 14.47
N SER A 91 0.05 -16.23 13.36
CA SER A 91 1.05 -17.22 13.01
C SER A 91 1.73 -16.85 11.69
N PRO A 92 2.81 -16.05 11.70
CA PRO A 92 3.44 -15.54 10.48
C PRO A 92 3.88 -16.62 9.48
N ALA A 93 4.15 -17.84 9.95
CA ALA A 93 4.46 -18.98 9.08
C ALA A 93 3.21 -19.61 8.41
N LYS A 94 2.01 -19.19 8.80
CA LYS A 94 0.73 -19.72 8.31
C LYS A 94 -0.32 -18.61 8.27
N PRO A 95 -0.07 -17.52 7.55
CA PRO A 95 -1.03 -16.43 7.44
C PRO A 95 -2.33 -16.97 6.81
N LYS A 96 -3.46 -16.48 7.29
CA LYS A 96 -4.76 -16.99 6.88
C LYS A 96 -5.69 -15.84 6.52
N GLU A 97 -6.15 -15.81 5.28
CA GLU A 97 -7.25 -14.93 4.90
C GLU A 97 -8.50 -15.25 5.71
N ILE A 98 -9.09 -14.27 6.37
CA ILE A 98 -10.27 -14.41 7.22
C ILE A 98 -11.49 -13.69 6.66
N SER A 99 -11.30 -12.66 5.83
CA SER A 99 -12.38 -12.02 5.08
C SER A 99 -11.86 -11.38 3.79
N VAL A 100 -12.77 -11.19 2.84
CA VAL A 100 -12.59 -10.37 1.63
C VAL A 100 -13.83 -9.50 1.49
N THR A 101 -13.65 -8.20 1.34
CA THR A 101 -14.72 -7.23 1.15
C THR A 101 -14.59 -6.62 -0.24
N GLU A 102 -15.63 -6.76 -1.07
CA GLU A 102 -15.69 -6.16 -2.39
C GLU A 102 -16.11 -4.68 -2.26
N CYS A 103 -15.29 -3.78 -2.78
CA CYS A 103 -15.55 -2.35 -2.81
C CYS A 103 -14.75 -1.75 -3.96
N PHE A 104 -15.34 -1.72 -5.15
CA PHE A 104 -14.66 -1.32 -6.38
C PHE A 104 -14.27 0.16 -6.31
N GLY A 105 -13.04 0.50 -6.55
CA GLY A 105 -12.59 1.90 -6.47
C GLY A 105 -11.20 2.18 -7.01
N ASN A 106 -10.59 1.16 -7.66
CA ASN A 106 -9.23 1.22 -8.17
C ASN A 106 -8.19 1.39 -7.05
N GLN A 107 -7.00 0.89 -7.21
CA GLN A 107 -5.86 0.82 -6.31
C GLN A 107 -6.17 0.43 -4.85
N GLY A 108 -7.00 1.16 -4.09
CA GLY A 108 -7.59 0.68 -2.85
C GLY A 108 -6.65 0.72 -1.65
N ASP A 109 -5.93 1.81 -1.47
CA ASP A 109 -5.17 2.06 -0.26
C ASP A 109 -6.05 1.97 0.99
N VAL A 110 -5.48 1.50 2.09
CA VAL A 110 -6.17 1.27 3.36
C VAL A 110 -5.41 1.87 4.54
N ALA A 111 -6.14 2.58 5.39
CA ALA A 111 -5.64 3.03 6.69
C ALA A 111 -6.56 2.49 7.80
N VAL A 112 -6.00 2.10 8.94
CA VAL A 112 -6.73 1.41 10.00
C VAL A 112 -6.47 2.08 11.35
N TRP A 113 -7.54 2.29 12.12
CA TRP A 113 -7.43 2.75 13.50
C TRP A 113 -8.52 2.08 14.38
N ASP A 114 -8.10 1.28 15.33
CA ASP A 114 -8.98 0.48 16.20
C ASP A 114 -10.01 -0.32 15.38
N ASP A 115 -11.28 -0.03 15.51
CA ASP A 115 -12.37 -0.69 14.80
C ASP A 115 -12.75 0.01 13.48
N VAL A 116 -11.95 0.98 13.01
CA VAL A 116 -12.24 1.76 11.80
C VAL A 116 -11.21 1.48 10.71
N LEU A 117 -11.69 1.18 9.50
CA LEU A 117 -10.88 1.12 8.29
C LEU A 117 -11.36 2.18 7.30
N ILE A 118 -10.42 2.95 6.76
CA ILE A 118 -10.64 3.91 5.68
C ILE A 118 -10.06 3.30 4.40
N ARG A 119 -10.89 3.18 3.36
CA ARG A 119 -10.48 2.67 2.05
C ARG A 119 -10.57 3.76 1.00
N SER A 120 -9.47 4.03 0.33
CA SER A 120 -9.36 5.01 -0.75
C SER A 120 -10.06 4.55 -2.03
N TRP A 121 -10.77 5.47 -2.69
CA TRP A 121 -11.42 5.30 -3.98
C TRP A 121 -10.81 6.29 -4.98
N ASN A 122 -9.90 5.81 -5.80
CA ASN A 122 -8.96 6.64 -6.58
C ASN A 122 -9.55 7.21 -7.89
N SER A 123 -10.57 6.61 -8.45
CA SER A 123 -11.11 7.01 -9.77
C SER A 123 -12.61 7.14 -9.73
N PRO A 124 -13.22 8.10 -10.47
CA PRO A 124 -14.66 8.28 -10.49
C PRO A 124 -15.40 6.99 -10.80
N ALA A 125 -16.36 6.63 -9.97
CA ALA A 125 -17.21 5.46 -10.17
C ALA A 125 -17.94 5.54 -11.52
N THR A 126 -17.94 4.45 -12.26
CA THR A 126 -18.56 4.34 -13.57
C THR A 126 -19.72 3.33 -13.57
N GLY A 127 -20.46 3.32 -14.66
CA GLY A 127 -21.55 2.37 -14.84
C GLY A 127 -22.89 2.86 -14.28
N THR A 128 -23.95 2.19 -14.70
CA THR A 128 -25.33 2.43 -14.25
C THR A 128 -26.14 1.13 -14.37
N GLY A 129 -27.13 0.94 -13.52
CA GLY A 129 -27.96 -0.27 -13.53
C GLY A 129 -27.12 -1.50 -13.21
N SER A 130 -27.17 -2.55 -14.04
CA SER A 130 -26.44 -3.81 -13.82
C SER A 130 -24.91 -3.73 -14.01
N SER A 131 -24.37 -2.58 -14.44
CA SER A 131 -22.92 -2.33 -14.55
C SER A 131 -22.46 -1.25 -13.57
N GLN A 132 -23.32 -0.85 -12.64
CA GLN A 132 -22.95 0.08 -11.57
C GLN A 132 -21.97 -0.59 -10.63
N LEU A 133 -20.94 0.18 -10.23
CA LEU A 133 -19.98 -0.31 -9.24
C LEU A 133 -20.63 -0.37 -7.86
N GLU A 134 -20.17 -1.28 -7.04
CA GLU A 134 -20.69 -1.55 -5.71
C GLU A 134 -19.57 -1.47 -4.66
N CYS A 135 -19.94 -1.21 -3.43
CA CYS A 135 -19.10 -1.32 -2.26
C CYS A 135 -19.88 -2.11 -1.20
N ASP A 136 -19.41 -3.29 -0.85
CA ASP A 136 -20.06 -4.21 0.07
C ASP A 136 -21.53 -4.51 -0.31
N GLY A 137 -21.75 -4.75 -1.60
CA GLY A 137 -23.08 -5.02 -2.17
C GLY A 137 -24.01 -3.81 -2.33
N GLU A 138 -23.59 -2.61 -1.89
CA GLU A 138 -24.38 -1.38 -2.06
C GLU A 138 -23.92 -0.59 -3.29
N PRO A 139 -24.85 -0.15 -4.16
CA PRO A 139 -24.51 0.58 -5.36
C PRO A 139 -23.87 1.93 -5.08
N VAL A 140 -22.72 2.19 -5.70
CA VAL A 140 -22.00 3.46 -5.59
C VAL A 140 -22.50 4.43 -6.68
N ALA A 141 -22.77 5.69 -6.29
CA ALA A 141 -23.26 6.70 -7.23
C ALA A 141 -22.24 6.95 -8.37
N PRO A 142 -22.66 7.01 -9.64
CA PRO A 142 -21.76 7.35 -10.73
C PRO A 142 -21.09 8.71 -10.49
N GLY A 143 -19.77 8.76 -10.70
CA GLY A 143 -18.93 9.92 -10.43
C GLY A 143 -18.44 10.04 -8.98
N PHE A 144 -18.80 9.10 -8.10
CA PHE A 144 -18.22 9.05 -6.76
C PHE A 144 -16.72 8.73 -6.83
N GLU A 145 -15.94 9.48 -6.09
CA GLU A 145 -14.54 9.28 -5.78
C GLU A 145 -14.25 9.83 -4.38
N GLY A 146 -13.38 9.24 -3.60
CA GLY A 146 -13.14 9.65 -2.22
C GLY A 146 -12.80 8.47 -1.32
N VAL A 147 -13.50 8.30 -0.20
CA VAL A 147 -13.25 7.20 0.73
C VAL A 147 -14.54 6.49 1.15
N HIS A 148 -14.43 5.19 1.40
CA HIS A 148 -15.41 4.43 2.18
C HIS A 148 -14.83 4.11 3.56
N ILE A 149 -15.69 4.12 4.56
CA ILE A 149 -15.34 3.89 5.95
C ILE A 149 -16.07 2.65 6.42
N PHE A 150 -15.33 1.74 7.05
CA PHE A 150 -15.82 0.45 7.51
C PHE A 150 -15.66 0.28 9.00
N ASP A 151 -16.60 -0.43 9.62
CA ASP A 151 -16.47 -1.08 10.91
C ASP A 151 -15.72 -2.41 10.72
N ILE A 152 -14.62 -2.59 11.41
CA ILE A 152 -13.80 -3.79 11.42
C ILE A 152 -13.68 -4.41 12.82
N SER A 153 -14.60 -4.07 13.73
CA SER A 153 -14.67 -4.68 15.09
C SER A 153 -14.81 -6.19 15.04
N ASP A 154 -15.47 -6.71 13.99
CA ASP A 154 -15.37 -8.11 13.58
C ASP A 154 -14.56 -8.18 12.26
N PRO A 155 -13.26 -8.48 12.30
CA PRO A 155 -12.43 -8.51 11.09
C PRO A 155 -12.81 -9.66 10.13
N THR A 156 -13.72 -10.56 10.53
CA THR A 156 -14.26 -11.62 9.66
C THR A 156 -15.48 -11.18 8.86
N ASP A 157 -16.07 -10.03 9.20
CA ASP A 157 -17.29 -9.50 8.56
C ASP A 157 -17.30 -7.94 8.58
N PRO A 158 -16.34 -7.26 7.91
CA PRO A 158 -16.31 -5.81 7.83
C PRO A 158 -17.60 -5.23 7.26
N GLN A 159 -18.09 -4.11 7.81
CA GLN A 159 -19.35 -3.47 7.42
C GLN A 159 -19.15 -2.01 6.99
N VAL A 160 -19.74 -1.57 5.89
CA VAL A 160 -19.72 -0.16 5.50
C VAL A 160 -20.47 0.71 6.53
N LEU A 161 -19.79 1.71 7.08
CA LEU A 161 -20.39 2.74 7.94
C LEU A 161 -20.83 3.97 7.14
N GLY A 162 -20.09 4.32 6.09
CA GLY A 162 -20.37 5.49 5.28
C GLY A 162 -19.33 5.73 4.20
N SER A 163 -19.51 6.84 3.48
CA SER A 163 -18.58 7.28 2.46
C SER A 163 -18.49 8.80 2.44
N LEU A 164 -17.34 9.32 2.04
CA LEU A 164 -17.10 10.75 1.87
C LEU A 164 -16.62 11.02 0.45
N GLN A 165 -17.40 11.81 -0.31
CA GLN A 165 -16.98 12.32 -1.61
C GLN A 165 -15.85 13.33 -1.42
N LEU A 166 -14.73 13.11 -2.09
CA LEU A 166 -13.56 14.00 -2.03
C LEU A 166 -13.28 14.61 -3.41
N PRO A 167 -12.82 15.86 -3.46
CA PRO A 167 -12.33 16.45 -4.69
C PRO A 167 -11.13 15.68 -5.24
N CYS A 168 -11.18 15.28 -6.50
CA CYS A 168 -10.14 14.50 -7.19
C CYS A 168 -9.89 13.09 -6.59
N GLY A 169 -10.84 12.55 -5.85
CA GLY A 169 -10.79 11.22 -5.29
C GLY A 169 -9.82 11.05 -4.11
N SER A 170 -9.47 9.80 -3.85
CA SER A 170 -8.49 9.42 -2.85
C SER A 170 -7.56 8.36 -3.45
N HIS A 171 -6.29 8.70 -3.59
CA HIS A 171 -5.24 7.74 -3.99
C HIS A 171 -4.74 7.01 -2.75
N THR A 172 -4.28 7.78 -1.76
CA THR A 172 -3.87 7.31 -0.44
C THR A 172 -4.49 8.20 0.64
N ALA A 173 -4.55 7.71 1.87
CA ALA A 173 -5.12 8.41 3.00
C ALA A 173 -4.25 8.23 4.25
N THR A 174 -3.66 9.33 4.72
CA THR A 174 -2.82 9.34 5.92
C THR A 174 -3.67 9.69 7.14
N ALA A 175 -4.05 8.69 7.93
CA ALA A 175 -4.89 8.85 9.11
C ALA A 175 -4.04 9.14 10.37
N VAL A 176 -4.37 10.19 11.09
CA VAL A 176 -3.68 10.65 12.30
C VAL A 176 -4.66 10.70 13.46
N PRO A 177 -4.38 10.03 14.59
CA PRO A 177 -5.27 10.06 15.76
C PRO A 177 -5.24 11.43 16.47
N ASP A 178 -6.40 12.03 16.60
CA ASP A 178 -6.67 13.19 17.46
C ASP A 178 -7.58 12.74 18.62
N LEU A 179 -6.98 11.98 19.54
CA LEU A 179 -7.72 11.32 20.62
C LEU A 179 -8.30 12.30 21.66
N GLU A 180 -7.73 13.51 21.78
CA GLU A 180 -8.29 14.54 22.63
C GLU A 180 -9.66 15.02 22.14
N ASN A 181 -9.88 14.99 20.83
CA ASN A 181 -11.13 15.35 20.18
C ASN A 181 -11.96 14.12 19.73
N ASN A 182 -11.53 12.91 20.07
CA ASN A 182 -12.19 11.65 19.75
C ASN A 182 -12.46 11.46 18.25
N ARG A 183 -11.43 11.70 17.42
CA ARG A 183 -11.51 11.61 15.95
C ARG A 183 -10.16 11.22 15.32
N LEU A 184 -10.19 10.90 14.04
CA LEU A 184 -9.01 10.91 13.18
C LEU A 184 -9.02 12.19 12.35
N ILE A 185 -7.85 12.77 12.16
CA ILE A 185 -7.59 13.75 11.11
C ILE A 185 -6.93 12.99 9.96
N VAL A 186 -7.44 13.16 8.76
CA VAL A 186 -6.97 12.41 7.58
C VAL A 186 -6.50 13.38 6.52
N TYR A 187 -5.25 13.24 6.12
CA TYR A 187 -4.68 13.91 4.97
C TYR A 187 -4.92 13.04 3.75
N ASN A 188 -5.69 13.54 2.78
CA ASN A 188 -6.04 12.81 1.56
C ASN A 188 -5.17 13.26 0.40
N GLN A 189 -4.60 12.30 -0.30
CA GLN A 189 -3.75 12.48 -1.45
C GLN A 189 -4.44 12.00 -2.73
N THR A 190 -4.00 12.54 -3.87
CA THR A 190 -4.54 12.21 -5.18
C THR A 190 -3.41 11.86 -6.15
N SER A 191 -3.58 10.85 -7.00
CA SER A 191 -2.53 10.39 -7.93
C SER A 191 -2.21 11.36 -9.09
N GLY A 192 -2.66 12.57 -9.00
CA GLY A 192 -2.47 13.58 -10.04
C GLY A 192 -3.74 14.41 -10.29
N GLY A 193 -3.69 15.22 -11.33
CA GLY A 193 -4.83 16.07 -11.71
C GLY A 193 -4.72 17.51 -11.18
N PRO A 194 -5.73 18.34 -11.41
CA PRO A 194 -5.70 19.76 -11.13
C PRO A 194 -6.02 20.10 -9.67
N CYS A 195 -5.55 19.31 -8.71
CA CYS A 195 -5.86 19.47 -7.30
C CYS A 195 -4.59 19.77 -6.48
N PRO A 196 -4.04 21.01 -6.57
CA PRO A 196 -2.81 21.42 -5.90
C PRO A 196 -3.07 21.70 -4.41
N PHE A 197 -3.61 20.72 -3.71
CA PHE A 197 -3.92 20.80 -2.28
C PHE A 197 -4.04 19.40 -1.69
N ILE A 198 -3.81 19.33 -0.38
CA ILE A 198 -4.17 18.17 0.44
C ILE A 198 -5.59 18.42 0.96
N THR A 199 -6.52 17.51 0.75
CA THR A 199 -7.83 17.59 1.41
C THR A 199 -7.72 17.02 2.81
N ILE A 200 -7.98 17.83 3.81
CA ILE A 200 -8.00 17.44 5.22
C ILE A 200 -9.44 17.18 5.62
N PHE A 201 -9.73 15.99 6.11
CA PHE A 201 -11.05 15.63 6.62
C PHE A 201 -10.95 14.96 7.99
N GLU A 202 -12.05 14.91 8.72
CA GLU A 202 -12.15 14.22 10.00
C GLU A 202 -13.02 12.96 9.88
N VAL A 203 -12.70 11.99 10.71
CA VAL A 203 -13.53 10.80 10.98
C VAL A 203 -13.78 10.75 12.48
N PRO A 204 -14.99 11.13 12.96
CA PRO A 204 -15.34 11.01 14.37
C PRO A 204 -15.35 9.54 14.81
N LEU A 205 -14.70 9.21 15.94
CA LEU A 205 -14.60 7.82 16.38
C LEU A 205 -15.87 7.27 17.02
N ASP A 206 -16.80 8.13 17.43
CA ASP A 206 -18.11 7.73 17.94
C ASP A 206 -19.20 7.63 16.85
N ASP A 207 -18.95 8.15 15.66
CA ASP A 207 -19.82 8.05 14.47
C ASP A 207 -18.98 8.15 13.19
N PRO A 208 -18.14 7.14 12.87
CA PRO A 208 -17.19 7.20 11.75
C PRO A 208 -17.86 7.43 10.39
N GLY A 209 -19.11 7.01 10.23
CA GLY A 209 -19.91 7.25 9.02
C GLY A 209 -20.24 8.71 8.75
N SER A 210 -20.05 9.61 9.73
CA SER A 210 -20.31 11.04 9.60
C SER A 210 -19.09 11.88 9.21
N ALA A 211 -18.05 11.24 8.64
CA ALA A 211 -16.85 11.92 8.20
C ALA A 211 -17.13 13.19 7.37
N SER A 212 -16.32 14.23 7.54
CA SER A 212 -16.52 15.52 6.90
C SER A 212 -15.22 16.23 6.53
N ILE A 213 -15.24 16.98 5.41
CA ILE A 213 -14.09 17.79 4.99
C ILE A 213 -13.95 19.00 5.93
N LEU A 214 -12.74 19.19 6.44
CA LEU A 214 -12.39 20.34 7.25
C LEU A 214 -11.84 21.47 6.37
N ARG A 215 -10.85 21.18 5.52
CA ARG A 215 -10.24 22.19 4.66
C ARG A 215 -9.46 21.55 3.51
N GLN A 216 -8.93 22.41 2.64
CA GLN A 216 -7.94 22.08 1.61
C GLN A 216 -6.68 22.88 1.89
N GLU A 217 -5.55 22.19 2.15
CA GLU A 217 -4.25 22.82 2.36
C GLU A 217 -3.55 22.98 1.03
N PRO A 218 -3.26 24.23 0.59
CA PRO A 218 -2.61 24.47 -0.69
C PRO A 218 -1.17 23.96 -0.72
N LEU A 219 -0.77 23.39 -1.84
CA LEU A 219 0.63 23.07 -2.15
C LEU A 219 1.31 24.28 -2.83
N THR A 220 2.62 24.34 -2.74
CA THR A 220 3.42 25.47 -3.28
C THR A 220 3.51 25.47 -4.78
N ASP A 221 3.28 24.35 -5.43
CA ASP A 221 3.21 24.16 -6.88
C ASP A 221 1.79 23.78 -7.31
N ALA A 222 1.56 23.70 -8.61
CA ALA A 222 0.24 23.39 -9.16
C ALA A 222 -0.07 21.90 -9.20
N ASP A 223 0.78 21.07 -8.59
CA ASP A 223 0.69 19.61 -8.65
C ASP A 223 0.06 19.03 -7.37
N ALA A 224 -0.52 17.84 -7.49
CA ALA A 224 -1.15 17.14 -6.39
C ALA A 224 -0.11 16.43 -5.50
N CYS A 225 -0.47 16.21 -4.24
CA CYS A 225 0.22 15.27 -3.36
C CYS A 225 -0.09 13.84 -3.81
N HIS A 226 0.93 13.03 -4.05
CA HIS A 226 0.76 11.63 -4.44
C HIS A 226 0.61 10.76 -3.20
N ASP A 227 1.63 10.70 -2.37
CA ASP A 227 1.58 10.07 -1.05
C ASP A 227 2.08 11.05 0.03
N SER A 228 1.68 10.82 1.26
CA SER A 228 2.22 11.57 2.37
C SER A 228 2.59 10.67 3.54
N SER A 229 3.47 11.18 4.38
CA SER A 229 3.84 10.56 5.65
C SER A 229 3.84 11.61 6.76
N VAL A 230 3.46 11.18 7.96
CA VAL A 230 3.55 12.00 9.16
C VAL A 230 4.53 11.39 10.13
N ILE A 231 5.11 12.23 10.98
CA ILE A 231 5.77 11.80 12.21
C ILE A 231 5.15 12.55 13.38
N LEU A 232 4.85 11.83 14.46
CA LEU A 232 4.24 12.34 15.67
C LEU A 232 5.16 12.13 16.86
N GLY A 233 5.12 13.05 17.81
CA GLY A 233 5.90 12.99 19.03
C GLY A 233 6.53 14.34 19.34
N ASP A 234 7.82 14.36 19.68
CA ASP A 234 8.56 15.60 19.89
C ASP A 234 8.69 16.42 18.60
N VAL A 235 8.80 15.73 17.45
CA VAL A 235 8.69 16.30 16.11
C VAL A 235 7.32 15.95 15.54
N MET A 236 6.62 16.95 14.98
CA MET A 236 5.31 16.77 14.37
C MET A 236 5.32 17.35 12.96
N LYS A 237 5.62 16.52 11.97
CA LYS A 237 5.73 16.93 10.57
C LYS A 237 4.86 16.09 9.65
N LEU A 238 4.44 16.68 8.55
CA LEU A 238 3.79 16.05 7.41
C LEU A 238 4.66 16.30 6.18
N ALA A 239 5.08 15.26 5.51
CA ALA A 239 5.74 15.34 4.22
C ALA A 239 4.81 14.84 3.11
N CYS A 240 4.58 15.66 2.11
CA CYS A 240 3.79 15.36 0.94
C CYS A 240 4.73 15.18 -0.26
N ALA A 241 4.77 13.97 -0.82
CA ALA A 241 5.45 13.71 -2.08
C ALA A 241 4.55 14.17 -3.23
N SER A 242 4.88 15.29 -3.88
CA SER A 242 4.16 15.80 -5.05
C SER A 242 5.05 15.74 -6.31
N HIS A 243 4.58 16.17 -7.44
CA HIS A 243 5.19 15.89 -8.75
C HIS A 243 6.72 16.13 -8.81
N ASP A 244 7.18 17.35 -8.84
CA ASP A 244 8.60 17.69 -8.94
C ASP A 244 9.21 18.23 -7.62
N HIS A 245 8.37 18.40 -6.59
CA HIS A 245 8.76 18.84 -5.27
C HIS A 245 8.13 17.91 -4.20
N ALA A 246 8.77 17.84 -3.03
CA ALA A 246 8.08 17.42 -1.82
C ALA A 246 7.82 18.65 -0.96
N ASN A 247 6.61 18.74 -0.39
CA ASN A 247 6.21 19.82 0.49
C ASN A 247 6.23 19.32 1.93
N VAL A 248 6.86 20.05 2.83
CA VAL A 248 6.94 19.69 4.25
C VAL A 248 6.26 20.75 5.08
N PHE A 249 5.43 20.27 6.01
CA PHE A 249 4.61 21.09 6.89
C PHE A 249 4.86 20.68 8.35
N SER A 250 4.73 21.65 9.25
CA SER A 250 4.52 21.39 10.67
C SER A 250 3.03 21.15 10.93
N ILE A 251 2.72 20.10 11.68
CA ILE A 251 1.36 19.75 12.10
C ILE A 251 1.18 19.85 13.62
N GLY A 252 2.10 20.56 14.29
CA GLY A 252 2.10 20.80 15.74
C GLY A 252 3.49 20.97 16.32
N GLY A 253 3.58 20.98 17.64
CA GLY A 253 4.86 21.10 18.33
C GLY A 253 5.44 22.52 18.32
N GLU A 254 6.79 22.62 18.36
CA GLU A 254 7.49 23.91 18.44
C GLU A 254 7.48 24.70 17.14
N ASP A 255 7.35 24.00 15.98
CA ASP A 255 7.36 24.61 14.65
C ASP A 255 6.01 25.22 14.24
N GLY A 256 5.00 25.17 15.12
CA GLY A 256 3.65 25.73 14.87
C GLY A 256 2.73 24.78 14.11
N GLY A 257 1.65 25.35 13.56
CA GLY A 257 0.61 24.56 12.90
C GLY A 257 -0.24 23.73 13.86
N SER A 258 -1.09 22.91 13.29
CA SER A 258 -1.89 21.89 13.98
C SER A 258 -2.29 20.80 13.00
N LEU A 259 -2.88 19.70 13.48
CA LEU A 259 -3.40 18.63 12.62
C LEU A 259 -4.41 19.13 11.59
N GLU A 260 -5.26 20.12 11.94
CA GLU A 260 -6.25 20.70 11.03
C GLU A 260 -5.71 21.85 10.16
N ASP A 261 -4.66 22.52 10.62
CA ASP A 261 -4.09 23.73 10.02
C ASP A 261 -2.56 23.61 9.95
N PRO A 262 -2.03 22.78 9.04
CA PRO A 262 -0.60 22.61 8.86
C PRO A 262 0.09 23.93 8.50
N GLU A 263 1.29 24.18 9.04
CA GLU A 263 2.12 25.32 8.69
C GLU A 263 3.21 24.88 7.72
N PHE A 264 3.27 25.50 6.54
CA PHE A 264 4.28 25.19 5.54
C PHE A 264 5.69 25.54 6.06
N LEU A 265 6.63 24.60 5.92
CA LEU A 265 8.03 24.79 6.33
C LEU A 265 8.94 25.02 5.12
N TYR A 266 9.05 24.03 4.22
CA TYR A 266 9.94 24.09 3.07
C TYR A 266 9.54 23.10 1.96
N THR A 267 10.17 23.23 0.80
CA THR A 267 10.09 22.25 -0.29
C THR A 267 11.44 21.55 -0.48
N VAL A 268 11.37 20.31 -0.96
CA VAL A 268 12.51 19.53 -1.41
C VAL A 268 12.39 19.28 -2.91
N ALA A 269 13.48 19.52 -3.65
CA ALA A 269 13.57 19.21 -5.06
C ALA A 269 14.89 18.51 -5.37
N GLU A 270 14.88 17.59 -6.31
CA GLU A 270 16.08 16.88 -6.77
C GLU A 270 16.24 17.06 -8.28
N PRO A 271 17.41 17.45 -8.79
CA PRO A 271 17.64 17.57 -10.22
C PRO A 271 17.37 16.26 -10.97
N GLY A 272 16.46 16.29 -11.93
CA GLY A 272 16.07 15.15 -12.76
C GLY A 272 14.84 14.39 -12.29
N VAL A 273 14.34 14.68 -11.11
CA VAL A 273 13.04 14.21 -10.62
C VAL A 273 11.91 15.05 -11.22
N GLY A 274 10.71 14.50 -11.35
CA GLY A 274 9.50 15.16 -11.81
C GLY A 274 9.21 14.98 -13.32
N VAL A 275 10.22 14.78 -14.16
CA VAL A 275 9.98 14.59 -15.59
C VAL A 275 9.51 13.16 -15.88
N GLY A 276 8.20 13.02 -16.09
CA GLY A 276 7.58 11.72 -16.44
C GLY A 276 7.35 10.80 -15.24
N GLY A 277 7.13 11.38 -14.06
CA GLY A 277 6.79 10.65 -12.83
C GLY A 277 6.62 11.63 -11.67
N ASN A 278 6.31 11.13 -10.50
CA ASN A 278 6.09 11.90 -9.28
C ASN A 278 7.17 11.57 -8.25
N TRP A 279 7.52 12.53 -7.37
CA TRP A 279 7.84 12.08 -6.02
C TRP A 279 6.66 11.23 -5.57
N HIS A 280 6.93 9.98 -5.24
CA HIS A 280 5.89 9.01 -4.99
C HIS A 280 5.63 8.86 -3.51
N SER A 281 6.65 8.50 -2.75
CA SER A 281 6.54 8.14 -1.35
C SER A 281 7.44 8.98 -0.47
N ALA A 282 7.01 9.19 0.77
CA ALA A 282 7.76 9.84 1.82
C ALA A 282 7.75 8.97 3.09
N ALA A 283 8.82 9.03 3.87
CA ALA A 283 8.89 8.49 5.23
C ALA A 283 9.86 9.31 6.08
N PHE A 284 9.66 9.30 7.39
CA PHE A 284 10.62 9.85 8.33
C PHE A 284 11.37 8.74 9.08
N THR A 285 12.56 9.02 9.57
CA THR A 285 13.14 8.22 10.67
C THR A 285 12.35 8.46 11.95
N TRP A 286 12.36 7.49 12.86
CA TRP A 286 11.53 7.54 14.07
C TRP A 286 11.92 8.64 15.08
N ASP A 287 13.11 9.21 14.95
CA ASP A 287 13.56 10.39 15.68
C ASP A 287 13.25 11.71 14.95
N GLY A 288 12.73 11.63 13.71
CA GLY A 288 12.38 12.79 12.90
C GLY A 288 13.57 13.53 12.27
N GLU A 289 14.77 12.95 12.31
CA GLU A 289 15.99 13.58 11.82
C GLU A 289 16.15 13.48 10.29
N VAL A 290 15.66 12.38 9.69
CA VAL A 290 15.82 12.14 8.25
C VAL A 290 14.45 11.98 7.56
N LEU A 291 14.28 12.74 6.48
CA LEU A 291 13.20 12.56 5.51
C LEU A 291 13.70 11.70 4.34
N ILE A 292 12.98 10.62 4.04
CA ILE A 292 13.24 9.73 2.91
C ILE A 292 12.21 10.00 1.83
N LEU A 293 12.67 10.20 0.59
CA LEU A 293 11.81 10.39 -0.58
C LEU A 293 12.14 9.36 -1.66
N GLY A 294 11.10 8.83 -2.31
CA GLY A 294 11.18 7.95 -3.46
C GLY A 294 10.56 8.60 -4.71
N TRP A 295 11.21 8.44 -5.87
CA TRP A 295 10.66 8.87 -7.15
C TRP A 295 10.17 7.69 -7.96
N GLU A 296 8.99 7.81 -8.54
CA GLU A 296 8.37 6.81 -9.41
C GLU A 296 8.31 7.30 -10.86
N PRO A 297 9.40 7.22 -11.61
CA PRO A 297 9.36 7.51 -13.04
C PRO A 297 8.50 6.48 -13.78
N GLY A 298 7.73 6.92 -14.77
CA GLY A 298 6.87 6.04 -15.57
C GLY A 298 5.63 5.48 -14.86
N GLY A 299 5.30 5.96 -13.64
CA GLY A 299 4.11 5.57 -12.88
C GLY A 299 4.05 4.06 -12.60
N GLY A 300 5.16 3.47 -12.17
CA GLY A 300 5.27 2.07 -11.77
C GLY A 300 5.14 1.02 -12.88
N SER A 301 4.75 1.41 -14.09
CA SER A 301 4.51 0.45 -15.18
C SER A 301 5.69 0.27 -16.13
N ALA A 302 6.70 1.15 -16.07
CA ALA A 302 7.86 1.16 -16.95
C ALA A 302 9.07 0.45 -16.34
N PRO A 303 10.01 -0.06 -17.16
CA PRO A 303 11.29 -0.59 -16.69
C PRO A 303 12.28 0.57 -16.48
N GLU A 304 12.38 1.06 -15.25
CA GLU A 304 13.20 2.24 -14.93
C GLU A 304 14.41 1.91 -14.02
N CYS A 305 14.73 0.61 -13.88
CA CYS A 305 15.88 0.12 -13.11
C CYS A 305 16.90 -0.66 -13.97
N GLU A 306 16.97 -0.40 -15.27
CA GLU A 306 17.98 -1.04 -16.11
C GLU A 306 19.40 -0.52 -15.77
N ALA A 307 20.42 -1.30 -16.12
CA ALA A 307 21.83 -0.90 -15.89
C ALA A 307 22.20 0.42 -16.57
N THR A 308 21.51 0.78 -17.64
CA THR A 308 21.71 2.00 -18.43
C THR A 308 20.90 3.19 -17.95
N ASP A 309 19.94 2.98 -17.05
CA ASP A 309 19.14 4.06 -16.51
C ASP A 309 19.96 4.95 -15.58
N PRO A 310 19.70 6.26 -15.59
CA PRO A 310 20.31 7.19 -14.64
C PRO A 310 20.03 6.78 -13.19
N ASP A 311 21.00 6.97 -12.32
CA ASP A 311 20.87 6.61 -10.89
C ASP A 311 19.67 7.29 -10.22
N VAL A 312 19.31 8.49 -10.63
CA VAL A 312 18.15 9.22 -10.09
C VAL A 312 16.84 8.45 -10.21
N LYS A 313 16.67 7.60 -11.23
CA LYS A 313 15.45 6.80 -11.46
C LYS A 313 15.28 5.61 -10.52
N LYS A 314 16.34 5.20 -9.85
CA LYS A 314 16.41 4.00 -9.02
C LYS A 314 17.02 4.27 -7.64
N SER A 315 16.75 5.47 -7.10
CA SER A 315 17.33 5.92 -5.83
C SER A 315 16.27 6.23 -4.78
N TYR A 316 16.59 5.87 -3.54
CA TYR A 316 16.02 6.51 -2.35
C TYR A 316 16.90 7.71 -2.01
N PHE A 317 16.27 8.83 -1.67
CA PHE A 317 16.96 10.06 -1.34
C PHE A 317 16.76 10.38 0.13
N PHE A 318 17.83 10.81 0.80
CA PHE A 318 17.84 11.14 2.21
C PHE A 318 18.11 12.62 2.40
N TYR A 319 17.23 13.26 3.16
CA TYR A 319 17.29 14.69 3.44
C TYR A 319 17.26 14.92 4.95
N ASP A 320 17.95 15.97 5.39
CA ASP A 320 17.77 16.50 6.74
C ASP A 320 16.32 16.96 6.90
N ALA A 321 15.60 16.43 7.88
CA ALA A 321 14.18 16.71 8.05
C ALA A 321 13.89 18.10 8.66
N ASP A 322 14.92 18.85 9.09
CA ASP A 322 14.75 20.19 9.60
C ASP A 322 14.76 21.26 8.51
N ASP A 323 15.62 21.09 7.49
CA ASP A 323 15.79 22.14 6.47
C ASP A 323 15.69 21.64 5.02
N GLY A 324 15.50 20.33 4.80
CA GLY A 324 15.38 19.71 3.49
C GLY A 324 16.70 19.62 2.72
N SER A 325 17.84 19.82 3.37
CA SER A 325 19.13 19.66 2.73
C SER A 325 19.45 18.19 2.45
N LYS A 326 19.94 17.87 1.25
CA LYS A 326 20.28 16.48 0.89
C LYS A 326 21.50 16.00 1.69
N ILE A 327 21.35 14.86 2.36
CA ILE A 327 22.42 14.24 3.14
C ILE A 327 22.92 12.92 2.55
N GLY A 328 22.17 12.32 1.62
CA GLY A 328 22.61 11.09 0.96
C GLY A 328 21.60 10.55 -0.05
N GLN A 329 21.95 9.40 -0.60
CA GLN A 329 21.05 8.59 -1.43
C GLN A 329 21.52 7.15 -1.47
N PHE A 330 20.60 6.24 -1.72
CA PHE A 330 20.91 4.84 -2.04
C PHE A 330 20.43 4.52 -3.44
N VAL A 331 21.29 3.95 -4.28
CA VAL A 331 20.98 3.51 -5.64
C VAL A 331 20.79 2.01 -5.63
N LEU A 332 19.67 1.50 -6.16
CA LEU A 332 19.44 0.06 -6.28
C LEU A 332 20.60 -0.62 -7.02
N PRO A 333 21.29 -1.57 -6.39
CA PRO A 333 22.51 -2.17 -6.96
C PRO A 333 22.22 -3.31 -7.94
N ARG A 334 20.98 -3.80 -8.01
CA ARG A 334 20.55 -4.91 -8.86
C ARG A 334 19.80 -4.37 -10.08
N PRO A 335 20.47 -4.25 -11.26
CA PRO A 335 19.78 -3.82 -12.47
C PRO A 335 18.78 -4.87 -12.92
N GLN A 336 17.57 -4.42 -13.26
CA GLN A 336 16.51 -5.24 -13.81
C GLN A 336 16.55 -5.25 -15.34
N THR A 337 15.71 -6.10 -15.95
CA THR A 337 15.61 -6.18 -17.40
C THR A 337 14.51 -5.28 -17.96
N ALA A 338 14.53 -5.01 -19.26
CA ALA A 338 13.45 -4.27 -19.95
C ALA A 338 12.08 -4.99 -19.93
N ALA A 339 11.99 -6.17 -19.35
CA ALA A 339 10.76 -6.95 -19.20
C ALA A 339 10.06 -6.69 -17.86
N GLU A 340 10.71 -6.01 -16.93
CA GLU A 340 10.29 -5.86 -15.55
C GLU A 340 9.95 -4.39 -15.26
N ASN A 341 8.69 -4.12 -14.89
CA ASN A 341 8.39 -2.82 -14.30
C ASN A 341 9.14 -2.70 -12.99
N CYS A 342 9.88 -1.63 -12.83
CA CYS A 342 10.69 -1.39 -11.65
C CYS A 342 10.90 0.10 -11.43
N THR A 343 10.64 0.52 -10.21
CA THR A 343 11.00 1.83 -9.66
C THR A 343 10.90 1.76 -8.14
N ILE A 344 11.36 2.78 -7.44
CA ILE A 344 11.15 2.94 -6.01
C ILE A 344 9.65 3.10 -5.75
N HIS A 345 9.11 2.34 -4.79
CA HIS A 345 7.70 2.40 -4.46
C HIS A 345 7.49 2.59 -2.95
N ASN A 346 6.78 1.71 -2.25
CA ASN A 346 6.41 1.92 -0.85
C ASN A 346 7.38 1.26 0.14
N TYR A 347 7.65 1.97 1.24
CA TYR A 347 8.63 1.57 2.24
C TYR A 347 8.29 2.11 3.64
N ASN A 348 8.92 1.52 4.66
CA ASN A 348 8.95 2.10 6.01
C ASN A 348 10.30 1.91 6.70
N VAL A 349 10.51 2.64 7.78
CA VAL A 349 11.72 2.57 8.59
C VAL A 349 11.53 1.62 9.77
N VAL A 350 12.49 0.72 9.99
CA VAL A 350 12.48 -0.21 11.13
C VAL A 350 12.60 0.57 12.43
N PRO A 351 11.70 0.36 13.41
CA PRO A 351 11.72 1.07 14.69
C PRO A 351 12.80 0.52 15.62
N THR A 352 14.06 0.90 15.41
CA THR A 352 15.23 0.41 16.16
C THR A 352 16.13 1.54 16.62
N ASP A 353 16.82 1.33 17.76
CA ASP A 353 17.86 2.20 18.28
C ASP A 353 19.27 1.84 17.77
N LYS A 354 19.39 0.97 16.77
CA LYS A 354 20.67 0.49 16.23
C LYS A 354 21.20 1.32 15.06
N GLY A 355 20.39 2.22 14.55
CA GLY A 355 20.65 3.02 13.36
C GLY A 355 19.39 3.09 12.49
N TYR A 356 19.56 3.49 11.26
CA TYR A 356 18.45 3.64 10.31
C TYR A 356 18.42 2.49 9.31
N VAL A 357 17.33 1.76 9.30
CA VAL A 357 17.12 0.65 8.37
C VAL A 357 15.80 0.85 7.64
N LEU A 358 15.85 0.92 6.31
CA LEU A 358 14.70 0.99 5.43
C LEU A 358 14.31 -0.41 4.95
N VAL A 359 13.02 -0.72 4.93
CA VAL A 359 12.45 -1.88 4.25
C VAL A 359 11.55 -1.37 3.14
N ALA A 360 11.76 -1.83 1.93
CA ALA A 360 11.15 -1.24 0.76
C ALA A 360 10.78 -2.26 -0.31
N GLY A 361 9.66 -2.01 -1.00
CA GLY A 361 9.23 -2.69 -2.21
C GLY A 361 9.57 -1.85 -3.46
N ASN A 362 9.94 -2.53 -4.56
CA ASN A 362 10.38 -1.89 -5.79
C ASN A 362 9.76 -2.56 -7.02
N TYR A 363 8.47 -2.86 -6.96
CA TYR A 363 7.81 -3.65 -8.00
C TYR A 363 8.57 -4.96 -8.30
N GLN A 364 8.89 -5.25 -9.57
CA GLN A 364 9.56 -6.50 -9.93
C GLN A 364 11.04 -6.55 -9.54
N ALA A 365 11.65 -5.48 -9.04
CA ALA A 365 12.95 -5.58 -8.36
C ALA A 365 12.83 -6.08 -6.91
N GLY A 366 11.61 -6.32 -6.44
CA GLY A 366 11.32 -6.95 -5.17
C GLY A 366 11.74 -6.12 -3.95
N ILE A 367 12.12 -6.82 -2.91
CA ILE A 367 12.45 -6.26 -1.59
C ILE A 367 13.88 -5.73 -1.57
N SER A 368 14.07 -4.54 -1.01
CA SER A 368 15.36 -4.03 -0.55
C SER A 368 15.31 -3.73 0.94
N VAL A 369 16.34 -4.15 1.67
CA VAL A 369 16.57 -3.75 3.06
C VAL A 369 17.88 -2.97 3.09
N VAL A 370 17.81 -1.70 3.45
CA VAL A 370 18.92 -0.75 3.34
C VAL A 370 19.29 -0.21 4.70
N ASP A 371 20.54 -0.42 5.11
CA ASP A 371 21.15 0.30 6.24
C ASP A 371 21.63 1.66 5.73
N PHE A 372 21.03 2.73 6.21
CA PHE A 372 21.37 4.11 5.90
C PHE A 372 21.73 4.92 7.16
N THR A 373 22.24 4.23 8.19
CA THR A 373 22.73 4.87 9.42
C THR A 373 23.77 5.95 9.11
N ASP A 374 24.54 5.77 8.04
CA ASP A 374 25.29 6.83 7.36
C ASP A 374 24.62 7.08 5.98
N PRO A 375 23.76 8.11 5.86
CA PRO A 375 23.01 8.34 4.61
C PRO A 375 23.87 8.54 3.38
N ALA A 376 25.12 9.03 3.54
CA ALA A 376 26.06 9.20 2.44
C ALA A 376 26.71 7.90 1.97
N ASN A 377 26.65 6.84 2.79
CA ASN A 377 27.22 5.53 2.53
C ASN A 377 26.20 4.41 2.79
N ALA A 378 24.96 4.59 2.38
CA ALA A 378 23.88 3.61 2.55
C ALA A 378 24.19 2.30 1.80
N GLU A 379 23.90 1.16 2.41
CA GLU A 379 24.19 -0.18 1.90
C GLU A 379 22.98 -1.10 1.93
N GLU A 380 22.77 -1.91 0.88
CA GLU A 380 21.77 -2.99 0.89
C GLU A 380 22.28 -4.17 1.73
N ILE A 381 21.63 -4.42 2.85
CA ILE A 381 22.00 -5.51 3.78
C ILE A 381 21.23 -6.80 3.54
N ALA A 382 20.09 -6.72 2.84
CA ALA A 382 19.32 -7.88 2.39
C ALA A 382 18.43 -7.51 1.21
N PHE A 383 18.08 -8.50 0.40
CA PHE A 383 17.12 -8.37 -0.69
C PHE A 383 16.38 -9.68 -0.96
N ALA A 384 15.22 -9.57 -1.62
CA ALA A 384 14.54 -10.67 -2.30
C ALA A 384 14.05 -10.16 -3.66
N ASP A 385 14.48 -10.78 -4.74
CA ASP A 385 14.29 -10.36 -6.12
C ASP A 385 13.57 -11.48 -6.89
N PRO A 386 12.28 -11.31 -7.26
CA PRO A 386 11.52 -12.31 -7.96
C PRO A 386 12.00 -12.47 -9.42
N ALA A 387 11.85 -13.67 -9.98
CA ALA A 387 12.03 -13.80 -11.42
C ALA A 387 10.97 -12.96 -12.18
N PRO A 388 11.33 -12.40 -13.36
CA PRO A 388 10.40 -11.66 -14.20
C PRO A 388 9.08 -12.40 -14.43
N LEU A 389 7.96 -11.68 -14.31
CA LEU A 389 6.65 -12.24 -14.63
C LEU A 389 6.48 -12.41 -16.14
N VAL A 390 5.64 -11.62 -16.76
CA VAL A 390 5.43 -11.61 -18.21
C VAL A 390 5.86 -10.24 -18.72
N PRO A 391 6.62 -10.14 -19.82
CA PRO A 391 6.97 -8.84 -20.38
C PRO A 391 5.77 -7.93 -20.51
N THR A 392 5.88 -6.70 -20.03
CA THR A 392 4.83 -5.67 -20.02
C THR A 392 3.68 -5.88 -19.03
N GLN A 393 3.74 -6.88 -18.16
CA GLN A 393 2.75 -7.05 -17.10
C GLN A 393 3.18 -6.26 -15.86
N LEU A 394 2.27 -5.45 -15.31
CA LEU A 394 2.43 -4.85 -13.99
C LEU A 394 2.48 -5.97 -12.92
N GLY A 395 3.45 -5.93 -12.05
CA GLY A 395 3.62 -6.93 -11.00
C GLY A 395 4.73 -6.58 -10.03
N GLY A 396 5.02 -7.52 -9.11
CA GLY A 396 5.99 -7.33 -8.05
C GLY A 396 5.43 -6.57 -6.86
N ASP A 397 6.30 -6.04 -6.03
CA ASP A 397 5.96 -5.45 -4.74
C ASP A 397 5.27 -4.10 -4.89
N TRP A 398 3.99 -4.02 -4.54
CA TRP A 398 3.31 -2.74 -4.31
C TRP A 398 3.85 -2.10 -3.03
N SER A 399 3.91 -2.88 -1.93
CA SER A 399 4.35 -2.42 -0.62
C SER A 399 5.15 -3.49 0.08
N THR A 400 6.20 -3.07 0.77
CA THR A 400 6.99 -3.96 1.62
C THR A 400 7.36 -3.26 2.91
N TYR A 401 6.87 -3.79 4.03
CA TYR A 401 6.94 -3.12 5.31
C TYR A 401 7.46 -4.00 6.44
N TRP A 402 8.16 -3.37 7.36
CA TRP A 402 8.49 -3.97 8.65
C TRP A 402 7.35 -3.79 9.65
N TYR A 403 6.86 -4.88 10.19
CA TYR A 403 5.93 -4.89 11.32
C TYR A 403 6.29 -6.02 12.29
N ASN A 404 6.46 -5.68 13.57
CA ASN A 404 6.63 -6.60 14.70
C ASN A 404 7.68 -7.71 14.52
N GLY A 405 8.81 -7.40 13.87
CA GLY A 405 9.93 -8.33 13.69
C GLY A 405 9.86 -9.17 12.43
N ARG A 406 9.00 -8.79 11.49
CA ARG A 406 8.84 -9.44 10.19
C ARG A 406 8.74 -8.40 9.08
N ILE A 407 9.03 -8.83 7.87
CA ILE A 407 8.78 -8.06 6.65
C ILE A 407 7.54 -8.64 5.98
N TYR A 408 6.63 -7.77 5.60
CA TYR A 408 5.37 -8.10 4.91
C TYR A 408 5.42 -7.50 3.53
N GLU A 409 5.38 -8.35 2.51
CA GLU A 409 5.39 -8.02 1.10
C GLU A 409 3.95 -8.15 0.55
N SER A 410 3.39 -7.05 0.07
CA SER A 410 2.18 -7.06 -0.74
C SER A 410 2.57 -7.06 -2.21
N ASP A 411 2.55 -8.23 -2.82
CA ASP A 411 2.83 -8.38 -4.25
C ASP A 411 1.53 -8.24 -5.05
N ILE A 412 1.59 -7.41 -6.09
CA ILE A 412 0.46 -7.11 -6.98
C ILE A 412 -0.22 -8.38 -7.48
N THR A 413 0.56 -9.41 -7.80
CA THR A 413 0.08 -10.63 -8.47
C THR A 413 0.13 -11.89 -7.62
N ARG A 414 0.86 -11.88 -6.50
CA ARG A 414 1.10 -13.09 -5.68
C ARG A 414 0.34 -13.10 -4.36
N GLY A 415 -0.01 -11.92 -3.84
CA GLY A 415 -0.67 -11.78 -2.54
C GLY A 415 0.27 -11.31 -1.45
N LEU A 416 0.13 -11.83 -0.23
CA LEU A 416 0.90 -11.43 0.94
C LEU A 416 1.97 -12.48 1.25
N THR A 417 3.26 -12.11 1.20
CA THR A 417 4.36 -12.94 1.67
C THR A 417 4.97 -12.35 2.94
N ILE A 418 5.28 -13.18 3.90
CA ILE A 418 5.92 -12.80 5.17
C ILE A 418 7.33 -13.33 5.18
N TRP A 419 8.29 -12.47 5.47
CA TRP A 419 9.72 -12.78 5.48
C TRP A 419 10.31 -12.61 6.87
N GLU A 420 11.31 -13.42 7.18
CA GLU A 420 12.14 -13.30 8.36
C GLU A 420 13.52 -12.77 7.99
N LEU A 421 13.86 -11.62 8.56
CA LEU A 421 15.20 -11.02 8.43
C LEU A 421 16.03 -11.34 9.67
N SER A 422 17.18 -11.95 9.45
CA SER A 422 18.18 -12.25 10.49
C SER A 422 19.37 -11.33 10.36
N ASP A 423 19.25 -10.10 10.88
CA ASP A 423 20.33 -9.11 10.88
C ASP A 423 20.45 -8.40 12.22
N LYS A 424 21.69 -8.01 12.57
CA LYS A 424 21.98 -7.27 13.81
C LYS A 424 21.40 -5.85 13.80
N ALA A 425 21.27 -5.25 12.62
CA ALA A 425 20.76 -3.90 12.43
C ALA A 425 19.29 -3.75 12.86
N VAL A 426 18.51 -4.84 12.81
CA VAL A 426 17.10 -4.85 13.25
C VAL A 426 16.92 -5.51 14.62
N ALA A 427 18.00 -5.91 15.27
CA ALA A 427 17.93 -6.58 16.56
C ALA A 427 17.38 -5.65 17.66
N GLY A 428 16.30 -6.06 18.29
CA GLY A 428 15.64 -5.28 19.35
C GLY A 428 14.69 -4.20 18.83
N ALA A 429 14.32 -4.25 17.54
CA ALA A 429 13.30 -3.37 16.99
C ALA A 429 12.02 -3.41 17.83
N LYS A 430 11.40 -2.25 18.00
CA LYS A 430 10.18 -2.08 18.77
C LYS A 430 9.01 -2.83 18.11
N LYS A 431 8.05 -3.18 18.94
CA LYS A 431 6.77 -3.74 18.50
C LYS A 431 5.66 -2.77 18.84
N PHE A 432 4.70 -2.71 17.95
CA PHE A 432 3.53 -1.87 18.07
C PHE A 432 2.26 -2.73 18.09
N ASP A 433 1.21 -2.21 18.71
CA ASP A 433 -0.11 -2.87 18.66
C ASP A 433 -0.77 -2.67 17.29
N HIS A 434 -0.36 -1.63 16.54
CA HIS A 434 -0.84 -1.32 15.19
C HIS A 434 0.21 -0.51 14.43
N LEU A 435 0.05 -0.41 13.12
CA LEU A 435 0.88 0.44 12.26
C LEU A 435 0.20 0.66 10.91
N ASN A 436 0.04 1.92 10.51
CA ASN A 436 -0.12 2.31 9.13
C ASN A 436 1.26 2.71 8.60
N PRO A 437 1.94 1.88 7.80
CA PRO A 437 3.38 2.03 7.57
C PRO A 437 3.78 3.33 6.86
N GLN A 438 2.92 3.84 5.98
CA GLN A 438 3.16 5.11 5.29
C GLN A 438 2.98 6.32 6.21
N THR A 439 2.22 6.19 7.28
CA THR A 439 1.75 7.33 8.04
C THR A 439 2.56 7.60 9.31
N MET A 440 3.23 6.59 9.86
CA MET A 440 4.00 6.68 11.10
C MET A 440 3.22 7.39 12.24
N GLU A 441 1.93 7.12 12.33
CA GLU A 441 1.01 7.72 13.29
C GLU A 441 1.26 7.29 14.74
N THR A 442 2.18 6.37 14.94
CA THR A 442 2.56 5.87 16.26
C THR A 442 3.76 6.63 16.79
N SER A 443 3.57 7.34 17.89
CA SER A 443 4.67 8.01 18.60
C SER A 443 5.35 7.07 19.59
N PHE A 444 6.68 7.05 19.61
CA PHE A 444 7.45 6.41 20.69
C PHE A 444 8.84 7.03 20.80
N GLU A 445 9.41 6.96 22.02
CA GLU A 445 10.80 7.37 22.25
C GLU A 445 11.75 6.23 21.91
N LEU A 446 12.71 6.49 21.04
CA LEU A 446 13.93 5.68 20.94
C LEU A 446 14.72 5.91 22.23
N LYS A 447 14.81 4.91 23.10
CA LYS A 447 15.68 5.03 24.29
C LYS A 447 17.14 5.00 23.82
N ASN A 448 17.80 6.14 23.94
CA ASN A 448 19.24 6.30 23.79
C ASN A 448 20.04 5.44 24.79
#